data_df89fa5a55e89f54bd770bd64ab98171
#
_entry.id   df89fa5a55e89f54bd770bd64ab98171
#
_cell.length_a   1.000
_cell.length_b   1.000
_cell.length_c   1.000
_cell.angle_alpha   90.00
_cell.angle_beta   90.00
_cell.angle_gamma   90.00
#
_symmetry.space_group_name_H-M   'P 1'
#
loop_
_entity.id
_entity.type
_entity.pdbx_description
1 polymer ?
#
loop_
_entity_poly.entity_id
_entity_poly.type
_entity_poly.pdbx_seq_one_letter_code
_entity_poly.pdbx_strand_id
1 'polypeptide(L)'
;MSPGIEDTPQKPLSCWSLAFSAGLLGIGQNGLLVVLPVLVIQTNLSLSVWAALLMLGSMLFLPSSPWWGKQISRTGSKPVVLWALGGYGISFTLLGLGSVLMATSAITTAVGLGILIIARIAYGLTVSAMVPACQVWALQRAGEGNRMAALATISSGLSCGRLFGPLCAAAMLAIHPLAPLGLLMAAPVLALLMLLRLPGTPPQPTPERKSVSLKRDCLPYLLCAILLAAAVSMMQLGLSPALTRQFATDTTAISQQVAWLLGLSAVAALIAQFGVLRPQRLTPVALLLSAGVLMSGGLAIMLSEQLWLFYPGCAVLSFGAALATPAYQLLLNDKLADGAGAGWLATSHTLGYGLCALLVPLVSKTGVAIALIMAALFATILFTIVSVFIWHYRAIK
;
A
#
# COMPACT_ATOMS: atom_id res chain seq x y z
N MET A 1 -9.60 28.38 41.58
CA MET A 1 -9.47 26.90 41.68
C MET A 1 -10.33 26.29 40.57
N SER A 2 -9.71 25.97 39.45
CA SER A 2 -10.37 25.22 38.37
C SER A 2 -10.31 23.74 38.70
N PRO A 3 -11.39 22.97 38.55
CA PRO A 3 -11.33 21.53 38.81
C PRO A 3 -10.43 20.87 37.75
N GLY A 4 -9.40 20.17 38.25
CA GLY A 4 -8.51 19.37 37.43
C GLY A 4 -9.32 18.30 36.67
N ILE A 5 -9.14 18.31 35.36
CA ILE A 5 -9.59 17.20 34.50
C ILE A 5 -8.67 16.02 34.84
N GLU A 6 -9.18 15.06 35.60
CA GLU A 6 -8.49 13.79 35.83
C GLU A 6 -8.20 13.13 34.49
N ASP A 7 -6.92 13.06 34.15
CA ASP A 7 -6.38 12.24 33.06
C ASP A 7 -6.61 10.75 33.40
N THR A 8 -7.80 10.26 33.11
CA THR A 8 -8.04 8.82 33.16
C THR A 8 -7.24 8.15 32.03
N PRO A 9 -6.28 7.26 32.35
CA PRO A 9 -5.49 6.55 31.35
C PRO A 9 -6.41 5.69 30.49
N GLN A 10 -6.61 6.12 29.25
CA GLN A 10 -7.52 5.44 28.32
C GLN A 10 -6.96 4.08 27.92
N LYS A 11 -7.80 3.05 28.09
CA LYS A 11 -7.47 1.64 27.86
C LYS A 11 -6.81 1.38 26.51
N PRO A 12 -5.72 0.57 26.45
CA PRO A 12 -4.97 0.25 25.23
C PRO A 12 -5.82 -0.40 24.12
N LEU A 13 -6.98 -1.01 24.44
CA LEU A 13 -7.89 -1.61 23.46
C LEU A 13 -8.38 -0.65 22.37
N SER A 14 -8.47 0.65 22.66
CA SER A 14 -8.99 1.63 21.70
C SER A 14 -8.03 1.90 20.52
N CYS A 15 -6.73 1.81 20.76
CA CYS A 15 -5.73 1.99 19.70
C CYS A 15 -5.65 0.78 18.76
N TRP A 16 -5.90 -0.43 19.22
CA TRP A 16 -5.91 -1.63 18.38
C TRP A 16 -7.05 -1.65 17.36
N SER A 17 -8.23 -1.14 17.74
CA SER A 17 -9.35 -1.02 16.79
C SER A 17 -9.03 -0.05 15.65
N LEU A 18 -8.34 1.04 15.95
CA LEU A 18 -7.84 1.99 14.94
C LEU A 18 -6.72 1.37 14.09
N ALA A 19 -5.82 0.61 14.71
CA ALA A 19 -4.77 -0.12 14.01
C ALA A 19 -5.34 -1.18 13.06
N PHE A 20 -6.38 -1.92 13.49
CA PHE A 20 -7.10 -2.86 12.63
C PHE A 20 -7.75 -2.15 11.44
N SER A 21 -8.41 -1.01 11.68
CA SER A 21 -9.04 -0.21 10.61
C SER A 21 -8.00 0.29 9.60
N ALA A 22 -6.86 0.79 10.06
CA ALA A 22 -5.75 1.16 9.16
C ALA A 22 -5.18 -0.06 8.42
N GLY A 23 -5.12 -1.22 9.09
CA GLY A 23 -4.67 -2.49 8.54
C GLY A 23 -5.52 -3.00 7.37
N LEU A 24 -6.81 -2.63 7.32
CA LEU A 24 -7.68 -2.98 6.18
C LEU A 24 -7.13 -2.48 4.85
N LEU A 25 -6.39 -1.36 4.83
CA LEU A 25 -5.72 -0.90 3.62
C LEU A 25 -4.72 -1.94 3.10
N GLY A 26 -3.92 -2.51 3.99
CA GLY A 26 -2.97 -3.58 3.66
C GLY A 26 -3.66 -4.88 3.25
N ILE A 27 -4.70 -5.27 3.98
CA ILE A 27 -5.52 -6.45 3.66
C ILE A 27 -6.16 -6.31 2.28
N GLY A 28 -6.80 -5.17 2.00
CA GLY A 28 -7.48 -4.92 0.74
C GLY A 28 -6.53 -4.90 -0.46
N GLN A 29 -5.41 -4.23 -0.32
CA GLN A 29 -4.43 -4.08 -1.39
C GLN A 29 -3.76 -5.42 -1.73
N ASN A 30 -3.22 -6.10 -0.74
CA ASN A 30 -2.50 -7.36 -0.95
C ASN A 30 -3.44 -8.55 -1.15
N GLY A 31 -4.61 -8.57 -0.48
CA GLY A 31 -5.62 -9.60 -0.70
C GLY A 31 -6.21 -9.55 -2.12
N LEU A 32 -6.41 -8.35 -2.67
CA LEU A 32 -6.86 -8.20 -4.05
C LEU A 32 -5.81 -8.70 -5.06
N LEU A 33 -4.52 -8.46 -4.80
CA LEU A 33 -3.45 -8.98 -5.65
C LEU A 33 -3.40 -10.51 -5.68
N VAL A 34 -3.71 -11.16 -4.55
CA VAL A 34 -3.78 -12.63 -4.48
C VAL A 34 -4.90 -13.19 -5.33
N VAL A 35 -6.07 -12.57 -5.32
CA VAL A 35 -7.23 -13.06 -6.10
C VAL A 35 -7.17 -12.60 -7.56
N LEU A 36 -6.28 -11.69 -7.91
CA LEU A 36 -6.18 -11.09 -9.24
C LEU A 36 -6.07 -12.11 -10.39
N PRO A 37 -5.26 -13.20 -10.31
CA PRO A 37 -5.20 -14.21 -11.35
C PRO A 37 -6.58 -14.84 -11.67
N VAL A 38 -7.36 -15.13 -10.61
CA VAL A 38 -8.72 -15.66 -10.72
C VAL A 38 -9.65 -14.63 -11.36
N LEU A 39 -9.55 -13.37 -10.93
CA LEU A 39 -10.39 -12.29 -11.47
C LEU A 39 -10.15 -12.04 -12.96
N VAL A 40 -8.89 -12.05 -13.40
CA VAL A 40 -8.52 -11.89 -14.83
C VAL A 40 -9.25 -12.92 -15.70
N ILE A 41 -9.24 -14.19 -15.28
CA ILE A 41 -9.88 -15.28 -16.04
C ILE A 41 -11.40 -15.21 -15.94
N GLN A 42 -11.94 -15.08 -14.73
CA GLN A 42 -13.40 -15.17 -14.52
C GLN A 42 -14.18 -13.98 -15.06
N THR A 43 -13.57 -12.78 -15.08
CA THR A 43 -14.23 -11.59 -15.62
C THR A 43 -13.95 -11.36 -17.11
N ASN A 44 -13.09 -12.18 -17.75
CA ASN A 44 -12.60 -11.96 -19.11
C ASN A 44 -11.98 -10.57 -19.34
N LEU A 45 -11.47 -9.94 -18.28
CA LEU A 45 -10.76 -8.66 -18.37
C LEU A 45 -9.25 -8.89 -18.32
N SER A 46 -8.53 -8.25 -19.24
CA SER A 46 -7.06 -8.36 -19.28
C SER A 46 -6.40 -7.80 -18.00
N LEU A 47 -5.19 -8.28 -17.70
CA LEU A 47 -4.36 -7.75 -16.62
C LEU A 47 -4.17 -6.23 -16.75
N SER A 48 -4.08 -5.71 -17.98
CA SER A 48 -3.97 -4.27 -18.24
C SER A 48 -5.19 -3.48 -17.75
N VAL A 49 -6.39 -4.02 -17.94
CA VAL A 49 -7.64 -3.41 -17.46
C VAL A 49 -7.66 -3.42 -15.92
N TRP A 50 -7.29 -4.54 -15.31
CA TRP A 50 -7.18 -4.62 -13.85
C TRP A 50 -6.12 -3.67 -13.29
N ALA A 51 -4.96 -3.55 -13.92
CA ALA A 51 -3.93 -2.59 -13.53
C ALA A 51 -4.45 -1.14 -13.61
N ALA A 52 -5.20 -0.80 -14.68
CA ALA A 52 -5.83 0.52 -14.82
C ALA A 52 -6.88 0.78 -13.73
N LEU A 53 -7.70 -0.21 -13.37
CA LEU A 53 -8.66 -0.12 -12.27
C LEU A 53 -7.96 0.11 -10.92
N LEU A 54 -6.86 -0.62 -10.64
CA LEU A 54 -6.07 -0.43 -9.43
C LEU A 54 -5.45 0.97 -9.38
N MET A 55 -4.90 1.44 -10.52
CA MET A 55 -4.36 2.78 -10.66
C MET A 55 -5.42 3.85 -10.42
N LEU A 56 -6.61 3.71 -11.01
CA LEU A 56 -7.70 4.67 -10.84
C LEU A 56 -8.00 4.93 -9.37
N GLY A 57 -8.12 3.85 -8.56
CA GLY A 57 -8.33 3.98 -7.12
C GLY A 57 -7.18 4.69 -6.41
N SER A 58 -5.94 4.43 -6.81
CA SER A 58 -4.76 5.05 -6.20
C SER A 58 -4.60 6.52 -6.60
N MET A 59 -4.85 6.86 -7.87
CA MET A 59 -4.74 8.24 -8.38
C MET A 59 -5.72 9.18 -7.70
N LEU A 60 -6.92 8.70 -7.38
CA LEU A 60 -7.93 9.49 -6.68
C LEU A 60 -7.55 9.84 -5.24
N PHE A 61 -6.54 9.17 -4.66
CA PHE A 61 -5.99 9.56 -3.35
C PHE A 61 -5.36 10.97 -3.38
N LEU A 62 -4.81 11.39 -4.53
CA LEU A 62 -4.15 12.69 -4.66
C LEU A 62 -5.10 13.86 -4.37
N PRO A 63 -6.25 13.99 -5.08
CA PRO A 63 -7.18 15.07 -4.83
C PRO A 63 -8.02 14.88 -3.55
N SER A 64 -8.31 13.65 -3.16
CA SER A 64 -9.21 13.38 -2.02
C SER A 64 -8.51 13.50 -0.66
N SER A 65 -7.23 13.14 -0.55
CA SER A 65 -6.49 13.18 0.71
C SER A 65 -6.41 14.58 1.35
N PRO A 66 -6.10 15.67 0.63
CA PRO A 66 -6.13 17.03 1.19
C PRO A 66 -7.54 17.47 1.61
N TRP A 67 -8.56 17.05 0.88
CA TRP A 67 -9.95 17.35 1.24
C TRP A 67 -10.34 16.68 2.56
N TRP A 68 -9.99 15.41 2.73
CA TRP A 68 -10.21 14.68 3.98
C TRP A 68 -9.43 15.28 5.15
N GLY A 69 -8.22 15.77 4.92
CA GLY A 69 -7.46 16.50 5.95
C GLY A 69 -8.22 17.70 6.50
N LYS A 70 -8.86 18.50 5.63
CA LYS A 70 -9.74 19.61 6.03
C LYS A 70 -11.00 19.11 6.75
N GLN A 71 -11.55 17.97 6.33
CA GLN A 71 -12.76 17.42 6.93
C GLN A 71 -12.50 16.87 8.34
N ILE A 72 -11.33 16.26 8.58
CA ILE A 72 -10.89 15.81 9.92
C ILE A 72 -10.88 17.00 10.90
N SER A 73 -10.34 18.15 10.49
CA SER A 73 -10.33 19.34 11.35
C SER A 73 -11.69 19.96 11.60
N ARG A 74 -12.66 19.78 10.68
CA ARG A 74 -14.02 20.34 10.80
C ARG A 74 -14.99 19.45 11.57
N THR A 75 -14.97 18.15 11.31
CA THR A 75 -15.95 17.19 11.83
C THR A 75 -15.39 16.23 12.88
N GLY A 76 -14.07 16.24 13.07
CA GLY A 76 -13.37 15.28 13.92
C GLY A 76 -12.99 13.99 13.18
N SER A 77 -12.16 13.19 13.82
CA SER A 77 -11.57 11.98 13.21
C SER A 77 -12.57 10.83 13.07
N LYS A 78 -13.46 10.64 14.06
CA LYS A 78 -14.41 9.50 14.08
C LYS A 78 -15.34 9.48 12.85
N PRO A 79 -16.09 10.54 12.51
CA PRO A 79 -16.94 10.53 11.32
C PRO A 79 -16.16 10.22 10.05
N VAL A 80 -14.94 10.75 9.92
CA VAL A 80 -14.12 10.56 8.72
C VAL A 80 -13.66 9.09 8.59
N VAL A 81 -13.27 8.44 9.68
CA VAL A 81 -12.93 6.99 9.66
C VAL A 81 -14.16 6.15 9.32
N LEU A 82 -15.34 6.49 9.85
CA LEU A 82 -16.58 5.78 9.52
C LEU A 82 -16.94 5.93 8.02
N TRP A 83 -16.79 7.12 7.44
CA TRP A 83 -16.93 7.33 6.00
C TRP A 83 -15.95 6.52 5.18
N ALA A 84 -14.67 6.48 5.61
CA ALA A 84 -13.65 5.70 4.93
C ALA A 84 -13.94 4.19 4.97
N LEU A 85 -14.40 3.66 6.11
CA LEU A 85 -14.83 2.26 6.24
C LEU A 85 -16.08 1.94 5.41
N GLY A 86 -17.07 2.84 5.41
CA GLY A 86 -18.26 2.71 4.58
C GLY A 86 -17.91 2.66 3.10
N GLY A 87 -17.07 3.58 2.63
CA GLY A 87 -16.59 3.61 1.25
C GLY A 87 -15.74 2.39 0.87
N TYR A 88 -14.89 1.90 1.79
CA TYR A 88 -14.16 0.65 1.62
C TYR A 88 -15.13 -0.52 1.44
N GLY A 89 -16.11 -0.66 2.33
CA GLY A 89 -17.12 -1.72 2.27
C GLY A 89 -17.94 -1.66 0.97
N ILE A 90 -18.44 -0.49 0.60
CA ILE A 90 -19.17 -0.27 -0.66
C ILE A 90 -18.31 -0.64 -1.85
N SER A 91 -17.05 -0.17 -1.89
CA SER A 91 -16.14 -0.47 -2.99
C SER A 91 -15.90 -1.96 -3.17
N PHE A 92 -15.54 -2.68 -2.10
CA PHE A 92 -15.27 -4.11 -2.22
C PHE A 92 -16.55 -4.92 -2.44
N THR A 93 -17.70 -4.47 -1.97
CA THR A 93 -19.00 -5.10 -2.28
C THR A 93 -19.33 -4.95 -3.77
N LEU A 94 -19.20 -3.75 -4.33
CA LEU A 94 -19.40 -3.52 -5.77
C LEU A 94 -18.40 -4.30 -6.62
N LEU A 95 -17.12 -4.32 -6.20
CA LEU A 95 -16.08 -5.07 -6.89
C LEU A 95 -16.37 -6.59 -6.86
N GLY A 96 -16.72 -7.13 -5.69
CA GLY A 96 -17.05 -8.55 -5.53
C GLY A 96 -18.31 -8.92 -6.31
N LEU A 97 -19.40 -8.15 -6.14
CA LEU A 97 -20.65 -8.39 -6.85
C LEU A 97 -20.48 -8.28 -8.37
N GLY A 98 -19.81 -7.21 -8.84
CA GLY A 98 -19.54 -7.04 -10.28
C GLY A 98 -18.73 -8.19 -10.86
N SER A 99 -17.70 -8.66 -10.14
CA SER A 99 -16.88 -9.80 -10.58
C SER A 99 -17.67 -11.11 -10.62
N VAL A 100 -18.53 -11.38 -9.62
CA VAL A 100 -19.40 -12.58 -9.60
C VAL A 100 -20.42 -12.53 -10.73
N LEU A 101 -21.11 -11.40 -10.93
CA LEU A 101 -22.10 -11.26 -12.00
C LEU A 101 -21.48 -11.39 -13.41
N MET A 102 -20.24 -10.92 -13.59
CA MET A 102 -19.49 -11.16 -14.84
C MET A 102 -19.10 -12.64 -14.99
N ALA A 103 -18.59 -13.27 -13.94
CA ALA A 103 -18.20 -14.68 -13.96
C ALA A 103 -19.37 -15.61 -14.27
N THR A 104 -20.58 -15.27 -13.81
CA THR A 104 -21.82 -16.02 -14.10
C THR A 104 -22.50 -15.60 -15.39
N SER A 105 -21.92 -14.70 -16.16
CA SER A 105 -22.51 -14.12 -17.38
C SER A 105 -23.89 -13.48 -17.18
N ALA A 106 -24.22 -13.10 -15.92
CA ALA A 106 -25.49 -12.44 -15.61
C ALA A 106 -25.57 -10.99 -16.11
N ILE A 107 -24.42 -10.37 -16.38
CA ILE A 107 -24.31 -9.02 -16.95
C ILE A 107 -23.27 -9.02 -18.07
N THR A 108 -23.38 -8.03 -18.97
CA THR A 108 -22.39 -7.84 -20.03
C THR A 108 -21.07 -7.32 -19.47
N THR A 109 -19.96 -7.59 -20.16
CA THR A 109 -18.63 -7.11 -19.77
C THR A 109 -18.59 -5.59 -19.62
N ALA A 110 -19.32 -4.84 -20.44
CA ALA A 110 -19.37 -3.39 -20.39
C ALA A 110 -20.05 -2.89 -19.09
N VAL A 111 -21.17 -3.50 -18.70
CA VAL A 111 -21.87 -3.18 -17.45
C VAL A 111 -21.01 -3.54 -16.23
N GLY A 112 -20.40 -4.73 -16.27
CA GLY A 112 -19.47 -5.19 -15.21
C GLY A 112 -18.28 -4.24 -15.04
N LEU A 113 -17.66 -3.83 -16.14
CA LEU A 113 -16.56 -2.85 -16.11
C LEU A 113 -17.01 -1.51 -15.53
N GLY A 114 -18.23 -1.04 -15.85
CA GLY A 114 -18.80 0.16 -15.26
C GLY A 114 -18.94 0.05 -13.74
N ILE A 115 -19.42 -1.09 -13.23
CA ILE A 115 -19.53 -1.36 -11.79
C ILE A 115 -18.12 -1.35 -11.14
N LEU A 116 -17.12 -1.98 -11.76
CA LEU A 116 -15.76 -2.02 -11.25
C LEU A 116 -15.12 -0.61 -11.22
N ILE A 117 -15.38 0.22 -12.24
CA ILE A 117 -14.92 1.63 -12.26
C ILE A 117 -15.53 2.40 -11.11
N ILE A 118 -16.85 2.31 -10.90
CA ILE A 118 -17.53 2.97 -9.77
C ILE A 118 -16.97 2.48 -8.43
N ALA A 119 -16.74 1.18 -8.29
CA ALA A 119 -16.11 0.60 -7.11
C ALA A 119 -14.74 1.23 -6.83
N ARG A 120 -13.89 1.39 -7.86
CA ARG A 120 -12.55 1.98 -7.70
C ARG A 120 -12.58 3.47 -7.47
N ILE A 121 -13.56 4.20 -8.02
CA ILE A 121 -13.80 5.61 -7.72
C ILE A 121 -14.23 5.77 -6.25
N ALA A 122 -15.19 4.99 -5.78
CA ALA A 122 -15.62 5.00 -4.38
C ALA A 122 -14.44 4.72 -3.44
N TYR A 123 -13.62 3.70 -3.75
CA TYR A 123 -12.39 3.40 -3.02
C TYR A 123 -11.45 4.60 -2.94
N GLY A 124 -11.09 5.15 -4.08
CA GLY A 124 -10.11 6.23 -4.17
C GLY A 124 -10.54 7.50 -3.45
N LEU A 125 -11.82 7.86 -3.56
CA LEU A 125 -12.35 9.07 -2.94
C LEU A 125 -12.50 8.95 -1.41
N THR A 126 -12.78 7.77 -0.87
CA THR A 126 -13.08 7.60 0.55
C THR A 126 -11.95 7.00 1.36
N VAL A 127 -11.30 5.95 0.86
CA VAL A 127 -10.32 5.16 1.63
C VAL A 127 -9.02 5.92 1.87
N SER A 128 -8.71 6.93 1.06
CA SER A 128 -7.59 7.85 1.27
C SER A 128 -7.60 8.54 2.64
N ALA A 129 -8.78 8.66 3.26
CA ALA A 129 -8.96 9.23 4.60
C ALA A 129 -8.54 8.28 5.73
N MET A 130 -8.53 6.96 5.49
CA MET A 130 -8.45 5.93 6.53
C MET A 130 -7.23 6.10 7.44
N VAL A 131 -6.04 6.05 6.87
CA VAL A 131 -4.78 6.09 7.65
C VAL A 131 -4.60 7.44 8.36
N PRO A 132 -4.68 8.60 7.68
CA PRO A 132 -4.50 9.89 8.35
C PRO A 132 -5.54 10.14 9.44
N ALA A 133 -6.81 9.76 9.24
CA ALA A 133 -7.82 9.93 10.27
C ALA A 133 -7.60 9.02 11.48
N CYS A 134 -7.20 7.76 11.27
CA CYS A 134 -6.81 6.85 12.34
C CYS A 134 -5.60 7.37 13.13
N GLN A 135 -4.60 7.94 12.45
CA GLN A 135 -3.42 8.52 13.10
C GLN A 135 -3.80 9.72 13.96
N VAL A 136 -4.58 10.67 13.42
CA VAL A 136 -5.04 11.83 14.19
C VAL A 136 -5.88 11.41 15.39
N TRP A 137 -6.80 10.47 15.20
CA TRP A 137 -7.64 9.96 16.28
C TRP A 137 -6.81 9.25 17.37
N ALA A 138 -5.83 8.44 16.99
CA ALA A 138 -4.94 7.77 17.94
C ALA A 138 -4.07 8.77 18.72
N LEU A 139 -3.54 9.81 18.06
CA LEU A 139 -2.77 10.88 18.70
C LEU A 139 -3.59 11.66 19.72
N GLN A 140 -4.84 12.03 19.36
CA GLN A 140 -5.75 12.74 20.25
C GLN A 140 -6.10 11.94 21.51
N ARG A 141 -6.18 10.60 21.37
CA ARG A 141 -6.49 9.71 22.50
C ARG A 141 -5.30 9.37 23.37
N ALA A 142 -4.11 9.36 22.81
CA ALA A 142 -2.89 8.93 23.52
C ALA A 142 -2.32 10.00 24.46
N GLY A 143 -2.69 11.27 24.28
CA GLY A 143 -2.07 12.39 24.97
C GLY A 143 -0.62 12.63 24.53
N GLU A 144 0.01 13.70 25.05
CA GLU A 144 1.32 14.14 24.56
C GLU A 144 2.44 13.13 24.86
N GLY A 145 2.41 12.47 26.02
CA GLY A 145 3.45 11.52 26.43
C GLY A 145 3.52 10.21 25.61
N ASN A 146 2.42 9.84 24.92
CA ASN A 146 2.30 8.54 24.25
C ASN A 146 2.15 8.64 22.70
N ARG A 147 2.44 9.81 22.11
CA ARG A 147 2.24 10.07 20.66
C ARG A 147 2.98 9.08 19.77
N MET A 148 4.24 8.77 20.10
CA MET A 148 5.05 7.82 19.31
C MET A 148 4.48 6.41 19.35
N ALA A 149 4.04 5.95 20.54
CA ALA A 149 3.42 4.63 20.71
C ALA A 149 2.11 4.53 19.94
N ALA A 150 1.29 5.59 19.91
CA ALA A 150 0.06 5.64 19.14
C ALA A 150 0.31 5.51 17.64
N LEU A 151 1.24 6.29 17.08
CA LEU A 151 1.61 6.20 15.67
C LEU A 151 2.23 4.85 15.31
N ALA A 152 3.08 4.30 16.19
CA ALA A 152 3.66 2.97 16.01
C ALA A 152 2.56 1.89 15.96
N THR A 153 1.52 1.99 16.79
CA THR A 153 0.40 1.05 16.80
C THR A 153 -0.38 1.09 15.48
N ILE A 154 -0.66 2.28 14.92
CA ILE A 154 -1.31 2.40 13.62
C ILE A 154 -0.43 1.82 12.50
N SER A 155 0.86 2.13 12.50
CA SER A 155 1.82 1.59 11.53
C SER A 155 1.96 0.06 11.61
N SER A 156 1.93 -0.48 12.84
CA SER A 156 1.92 -1.94 13.06
C SER A 156 0.66 -2.59 12.51
N GLY A 157 -0.50 -1.95 12.68
CA GLY A 157 -1.76 -2.40 12.09
C GLY A 157 -1.67 -2.50 10.57
N LEU A 158 -1.12 -1.46 9.92
CA LEU A 158 -0.92 -1.45 8.46
C LEU A 158 0.04 -2.56 8.00
N SER A 159 1.14 -2.78 8.74
CA SER A 159 2.11 -3.85 8.44
C SER A 159 1.51 -5.24 8.65
N CYS A 160 0.74 -5.44 9.72
CA CYS A 160 -0.02 -6.67 9.97
C CYS A 160 -1.04 -6.92 8.85
N GLY A 161 -1.74 -5.89 8.38
CA GLY A 161 -2.66 -6.00 7.27
C GLY A 161 -2.00 -6.48 5.98
N ARG A 162 -0.81 -5.97 5.68
CA ARG A 162 -0.01 -6.41 4.53
C ARG A 162 0.47 -7.84 4.64
N LEU A 163 0.75 -8.32 5.86
CA LEU A 163 1.18 -9.70 6.13
C LEU A 163 -0.01 -10.66 6.10
N PHE A 164 -1.05 -10.37 6.87
CA PHE A 164 -2.18 -11.27 7.02
C PHE A 164 -3.15 -11.24 5.83
N GLY A 165 -3.19 -10.14 5.07
CA GLY A 165 -4.03 -10.03 3.87
C GLY A 165 -3.82 -11.18 2.89
N PRO A 166 -2.60 -11.41 2.37
CA PRO A 166 -2.31 -12.54 1.50
C PRO A 166 -2.60 -13.90 2.12
N LEU A 167 -2.23 -14.10 3.39
CA LEU A 167 -2.42 -15.37 4.09
C LEU A 167 -3.90 -15.70 4.27
N CYS A 168 -4.71 -14.74 4.68
CA CYS A 168 -6.15 -14.89 4.79
C CYS A 168 -6.80 -15.13 3.41
N ALA A 169 -6.35 -14.41 2.37
CA ALA A 169 -6.83 -14.62 1.02
C ALA A 169 -6.49 -16.03 0.51
N ALA A 170 -5.27 -16.54 0.78
CA ALA A 170 -4.89 -17.92 0.44
C ALA A 170 -5.76 -18.95 1.15
N ALA A 171 -6.03 -18.76 2.44
CA ALA A 171 -6.92 -19.65 3.19
C ALA A 171 -8.35 -19.64 2.63
N MET A 172 -8.84 -18.48 2.21
CA MET A 172 -10.18 -18.38 1.60
C MET A 172 -10.22 -19.02 0.21
N LEU A 173 -9.13 -18.97 -0.58
CA LEU A 173 -9.04 -19.65 -1.87
C LEU A 173 -9.21 -21.18 -1.76
N ALA A 174 -8.84 -21.79 -0.62
CA ALA A 174 -9.06 -23.19 -0.38
C ALA A 174 -10.55 -23.56 -0.27
N ILE A 175 -11.41 -22.59 0.02
CA ILE A 175 -12.86 -22.76 0.12
C ILE A 175 -13.52 -22.55 -1.25
N HIS A 176 -13.21 -21.42 -1.90
CA HIS A 176 -13.77 -21.08 -3.21
C HIS A 176 -12.90 -19.98 -3.88
N PRO A 177 -12.73 -20.01 -5.23
CA PRO A 177 -11.88 -19.04 -5.94
C PRO A 177 -12.23 -17.56 -5.70
N LEU A 178 -13.48 -17.24 -5.42
CA LEU A 178 -13.96 -15.88 -5.12
C LEU A 178 -14.14 -15.59 -3.61
N ALA A 179 -13.92 -16.58 -2.74
CA ALA A 179 -14.09 -16.39 -1.29
C ALA A 179 -13.21 -15.26 -0.69
N PRO A 180 -11.98 -14.97 -1.20
CA PRO A 180 -11.21 -13.82 -0.75
C PRO A 180 -11.95 -12.48 -0.88
N LEU A 181 -12.82 -12.33 -1.89
CA LEU A 181 -13.65 -11.13 -2.02
C LEU A 181 -14.63 -11.00 -0.85
N GLY A 182 -15.20 -12.11 -0.39
CA GLY A 182 -16.07 -12.14 0.80
C GLY A 182 -15.36 -11.64 2.06
N LEU A 183 -14.08 -12.01 2.24
CA LEU A 183 -13.25 -11.47 3.33
C LEU A 183 -13.11 -9.94 3.22
N LEU A 184 -12.82 -9.42 2.03
CA LEU A 184 -12.65 -7.99 1.80
C LEU A 184 -13.96 -7.20 2.00
N MET A 185 -15.12 -7.83 1.78
CA MET A 185 -16.44 -7.26 2.03
C MET A 185 -16.79 -7.29 3.53
N ALA A 186 -16.44 -8.34 4.25
CA ALA A 186 -16.80 -8.54 5.66
C ALA A 186 -15.88 -7.76 6.62
N ALA A 187 -14.60 -7.64 6.31
CA ALA A 187 -13.61 -7.02 7.19
C ALA A 187 -13.94 -5.56 7.59
N PRO A 188 -14.42 -4.67 6.70
CA PRO A 188 -14.81 -3.32 7.07
C PRO A 188 -16.05 -3.27 7.99
N VAL A 189 -16.94 -4.24 7.88
CA VAL A 189 -18.12 -4.35 8.78
C VAL A 189 -17.66 -4.62 10.21
N LEU A 190 -16.71 -5.55 10.40
CA LEU A 190 -16.13 -5.81 11.70
C LEU A 190 -15.44 -4.57 12.28
N ALA A 191 -14.64 -3.87 11.49
CA ALA A 191 -14.00 -2.63 11.91
C ALA A 191 -15.02 -1.55 12.29
N LEU A 192 -16.09 -1.41 11.50
CA LEU A 192 -17.17 -0.47 11.76
C LEU A 192 -17.83 -0.75 13.11
N LEU A 193 -18.20 -2.02 13.39
CA LEU A 193 -18.79 -2.44 14.66
C LEU A 193 -17.88 -2.15 15.85
N MET A 194 -16.56 -2.37 15.70
CA MET A 194 -15.58 -2.04 16.74
C MET A 194 -15.52 -0.53 17.00
N LEU A 195 -15.54 0.30 15.95
CA LEU A 195 -15.36 1.75 16.07
C LEU A 195 -16.63 2.50 16.47
N LEU A 196 -17.83 1.97 16.18
CA LEU A 196 -19.08 2.59 16.61
C LEU A 196 -19.14 2.76 18.12
N ARG A 197 -18.57 1.81 18.88
CA ARG A 197 -18.52 1.83 20.35
C ARG A 197 -17.45 2.78 20.93
N LEU A 198 -16.52 3.29 20.12
CA LEU A 198 -15.48 4.19 20.58
C LEU A 198 -15.99 5.64 20.62
N PRO A 199 -15.71 6.39 21.70
CA PRO A 199 -16.03 7.81 21.74
C PRO A 199 -15.20 8.58 20.70
N GLY A 200 -15.86 9.50 19.98
CA GLY A 200 -15.18 10.42 19.07
C GLY A 200 -14.35 11.45 19.82
N THR A 201 -13.38 12.03 19.12
CA THR A 201 -12.61 13.16 19.61
C THR A 201 -13.14 14.46 18.99
N PRO A 202 -13.11 15.58 19.72
CA PRO A 202 -13.58 16.86 19.20
C PRO A 202 -12.73 17.31 18.00
N PRO A 203 -13.30 18.11 17.09
CA PRO A 203 -12.57 18.75 16.03
C PRO A 203 -11.42 19.59 16.58
N GLN A 204 -10.26 19.50 15.96
CA GLN A 204 -9.13 20.36 16.32
C GLN A 204 -8.70 21.13 15.07
N PRO A 205 -8.56 22.46 15.16
CA PRO A 205 -8.04 23.26 14.06
C PRO A 205 -6.65 22.71 13.67
N THR A 206 -6.50 22.30 12.44
CA THR A 206 -5.19 21.97 11.92
C THR A 206 -4.49 23.27 11.59
N PRO A 207 -3.25 23.51 12.02
CA PRO A 207 -2.49 24.68 11.60
C PRO A 207 -2.50 24.75 10.06
N GLU A 208 -2.77 25.93 9.50
CA GLU A 208 -2.69 26.11 8.04
C GLU A 208 -1.29 25.72 7.57
N ARG A 209 -1.21 24.62 6.82
CA ARG A 209 0.04 24.23 6.17
C ARG A 209 0.35 25.28 5.11
N LYS A 210 1.34 26.11 5.36
CA LYS A 210 1.93 26.98 4.34
C LYS A 210 2.38 26.11 3.17
N SER A 211 2.02 26.48 1.95
CA SER A 211 2.49 25.80 0.75
C SER A 211 4.02 25.95 0.69
N VAL A 212 4.73 24.82 0.89
CA VAL A 212 6.18 24.83 0.79
C VAL A 212 6.55 24.61 -0.66
N SER A 213 7.23 25.61 -1.25
CA SER A 213 7.78 25.52 -2.59
C SER A 213 8.80 24.37 -2.67
N LEU A 214 8.63 23.51 -3.66
CA LEU A 214 9.53 22.38 -3.89
C LEU A 214 10.87 22.89 -4.45
N LYS A 215 11.95 22.72 -3.70
CA LYS A 215 13.31 23.04 -4.16
C LYS A 215 13.83 21.94 -5.08
N ARG A 216 14.65 22.29 -6.08
CA ARG A 216 15.28 21.34 -7.01
C ARG A 216 16.08 20.25 -6.30
N ASP A 217 16.69 20.57 -5.16
CA ASP A 217 17.46 19.64 -4.33
C ASP A 217 16.61 18.50 -3.72
N CYS A 218 15.29 18.61 -3.74
CA CYS A 218 14.36 17.56 -3.26
C CYS A 218 14.03 16.52 -4.33
N LEU A 219 14.20 16.86 -5.61
CA LEU A 219 13.83 16.00 -6.74
C LEU A 219 14.44 14.58 -6.69
N PRO A 220 15.72 14.36 -6.36
CA PRO A 220 16.28 13.01 -6.33
C PRO A 220 15.57 12.09 -5.33
N TYR A 221 15.15 12.60 -4.17
CA TYR A 221 14.45 11.83 -3.15
C TYR A 221 13.02 11.44 -3.60
N LEU A 222 12.34 12.37 -4.28
CA LEU A 222 11.02 12.13 -4.86
C LEU A 222 11.10 11.12 -6.01
N LEU A 223 12.16 11.20 -6.83
CA LEU A 223 12.41 10.22 -7.88
C LEU A 223 12.67 8.83 -7.30
N CYS A 224 13.43 8.71 -6.21
CA CYS A 224 13.56 7.44 -5.47
C CYS A 224 12.20 6.88 -5.06
N ALA A 225 11.29 7.71 -4.54
CA ALA A 225 9.95 7.27 -4.15
C ALA A 225 9.09 6.80 -5.35
N ILE A 226 9.16 7.49 -6.49
CA ILE A 226 8.50 7.09 -7.73
C ILE A 226 9.03 5.72 -8.21
N LEU A 227 10.35 5.59 -8.31
CA LEU A 227 11.01 4.38 -8.81
C LEU A 227 10.76 3.18 -7.91
N LEU A 228 10.82 3.38 -6.58
CA LEU A 228 10.48 2.32 -5.61
C LEU A 228 9.04 1.84 -5.79
N ALA A 229 8.07 2.76 -5.82
CA ALA A 229 6.66 2.42 -5.96
C ALA A 229 6.37 1.74 -7.30
N ALA A 230 6.97 2.21 -8.39
CA ALA A 230 6.87 1.59 -9.70
C ALA A 230 7.46 0.16 -9.70
N ALA A 231 8.67 -0.03 -9.16
CA ALA A 231 9.33 -1.33 -9.12
C ALA A 231 8.54 -2.37 -8.31
N VAL A 232 8.11 -2.01 -7.10
CA VAL A 232 7.30 -2.90 -6.24
C VAL A 232 5.99 -3.26 -6.91
N SER A 233 5.30 -2.28 -7.50
CA SER A 233 4.02 -2.48 -8.19
C SER A 233 4.16 -3.37 -9.43
N MET A 234 5.20 -3.16 -10.25
CA MET A 234 5.50 -3.97 -11.42
C MET A 234 5.84 -5.41 -11.02
N MET A 235 6.63 -5.60 -9.96
CA MET A 235 6.93 -6.94 -9.46
C MET A 235 5.63 -7.63 -9.02
N GLN A 236 4.81 -6.99 -8.19
CA GLN A 236 3.57 -7.57 -7.67
C GLN A 236 2.59 -7.96 -8.78
N LEU A 237 2.40 -7.10 -9.79
CA LEU A 237 1.54 -7.40 -10.95
C LEU A 237 2.17 -8.42 -11.88
N GLY A 238 3.50 -8.48 -11.93
CA GLY A 238 4.27 -9.40 -12.75
C GLY A 238 4.32 -10.84 -12.20
N LEU A 239 4.02 -11.06 -10.91
CA LEU A 239 4.04 -12.41 -10.34
C LEU A 239 3.08 -13.35 -11.04
N SER A 240 1.85 -12.92 -11.28
CA SER A 240 0.82 -13.75 -11.91
C SER A 240 1.23 -14.25 -13.32
N PRO A 241 1.56 -13.37 -14.28
CA PRO A 241 1.99 -13.83 -15.61
C PRO A 241 3.30 -14.64 -15.56
N ALA A 242 4.25 -14.31 -14.68
CA ALA A 242 5.49 -15.07 -14.55
C ALA A 242 5.26 -16.53 -14.09
N LEU A 243 4.28 -16.76 -13.21
CA LEU A 243 3.93 -18.08 -12.69
C LEU A 243 3.08 -18.91 -13.68
N THR A 244 2.44 -18.28 -14.66
CA THR A 244 1.59 -19.00 -15.64
C THR A 244 2.35 -20.09 -16.40
N ARG A 245 3.64 -19.90 -16.67
CA ARG A 245 4.48 -20.92 -17.32
C ARG A 245 4.60 -22.22 -16.53
N GLN A 246 4.53 -22.16 -15.20
CA GLN A 246 4.74 -23.31 -14.31
C GLN A 246 3.44 -24.00 -13.92
N PHE A 247 2.36 -23.24 -13.78
CA PHE A 247 1.06 -23.71 -13.32
C PHE A 247 0.00 -23.75 -14.44
N ALA A 248 0.40 -23.41 -15.68
CA ALA A 248 -0.48 -23.39 -16.84
C ALA A 248 -1.79 -22.61 -16.57
N THR A 249 -2.93 -23.29 -16.61
CA THR A 249 -4.26 -22.68 -16.41
C THR A 249 -4.79 -22.78 -14.98
N ASP A 250 -4.04 -23.36 -14.04
CA ASP A 250 -4.48 -23.44 -12.64
C ASP A 250 -4.31 -22.11 -11.93
N THR A 251 -5.32 -21.25 -12.10
CA THR A 251 -5.36 -19.92 -11.49
C THR A 251 -5.39 -19.96 -9.96
N THR A 252 -5.93 -21.02 -9.37
CA THR A 252 -5.96 -21.18 -7.91
C THR A 252 -4.55 -21.43 -7.38
N ALA A 253 -3.80 -22.32 -8.03
CA ALA A 253 -2.40 -22.57 -7.68
C ALA A 253 -1.55 -21.30 -7.85
N ILE A 254 -1.72 -20.55 -8.97
CA ILE A 254 -1.04 -19.27 -9.19
C ILE A 254 -1.37 -18.29 -8.05
N SER A 255 -2.64 -18.14 -7.70
CA SER A 255 -3.08 -17.23 -6.62
C SER A 255 -2.51 -17.63 -5.26
N GLN A 256 -2.44 -18.93 -4.95
CA GLN A 256 -1.82 -19.43 -3.73
C GLN A 256 -0.31 -19.13 -3.69
N GLN A 257 0.41 -19.31 -4.80
CA GLN A 257 1.82 -18.97 -4.90
C GLN A 257 2.05 -17.46 -4.73
N VAL A 258 1.23 -16.62 -5.36
CA VAL A 258 1.26 -15.15 -5.16
C VAL A 258 1.06 -14.80 -3.69
N ALA A 259 0.13 -15.47 -3.00
CA ALA A 259 -0.12 -15.25 -1.58
C ALA A 259 1.11 -15.58 -0.71
N TRP A 260 1.75 -16.73 -0.95
CA TRP A 260 2.96 -17.11 -0.23
C TRP A 260 4.11 -16.15 -0.49
N LEU A 261 4.32 -15.75 -1.75
CA LEU A 261 5.37 -14.79 -2.13
C LEU A 261 5.15 -13.41 -1.50
N LEU A 262 3.91 -12.91 -1.49
CA LEU A 262 3.58 -11.64 -0.83
C LEU A 262 3.65 -11.75 0.71
N GLY A 263 3.26 -12.88 1.27
CA GLY A 263 3.41 -13.16 2.70
C GLY A 263 4.89 -13.14 3.13
N LEU A 264 5.75 -13.85 2.39
CA LEU A 264 7.20 -13.85 2.63
C LEU A 264 7.80 -12.45 2.45
N SER A 265 7.35 -11.71 1.44
CA SER A 265 7.72 -10.29 1.23
C SER A 265 7.43 -9.43 2.44
N ALA A 266 6.26 -9.61 3.05
CA ALA A 266 5.86 -8.86 4.24
C ALA A 266 6.72 -9.26 5.47
N VAL A 267 7.02 -10.54 5.64
CA VAL A 267 7.94 -11.01 6.69
C VAL A 267 9.34 -10.41 6.51
N ALA A 268 9.88 -10.43 5.29
CA ALA A 268 11.19 -9.83 4.98
C ALA A 268 11.21 -8.32 5.28
N ALA A 269 10.13 -7.59 4.94
CA ALA A 269 10.00 -6.18 5.27
C ALA A 269 9.96 -5.93 6.80
N LEU A 270 9.29 -6.79 7.58
CA LEU A 270 9.29 -6.70 9.04
C LEU A 270 10.69 -6.98 9.62
N ILE A 271 11.41 -7.96 9.08
CA ILE A 271 12.79 -8.24 9.49
C ILE A 271 13.68 -7.01 9.22
N ALA A 272 13.54 -6.34 8.07
CA ALA A 272 14.25 -5.11 7.78
C ALA A 272 13.92 -3.98 8.79
N GLN A 273 12.63 -3.81 9.12
CA GLN A 273 12.18 -2.78 10.05
C GLN A 273 12.71 -3.01 11.46
N PHE A 274 12.60 -4.21 11.99
CA PHE A 274 13.01 -4.50 13.37
C PHE A 274 14.51 -4.81 13.50
N GLY A 275 15.11 -5.46 12.51
CA GLY A 275 16.51 -5.89 12.54
C GLY A 275 17.50 -4.80 12.13
N VAL A 276 17.13 -3.94 11.19
CA VAL A 276 18.03 -2.91 10.64
C VAL A 276 17.64 -1.50 11.00
N LEU A 277 16.36 -1.13 10.78
CA LEU A 277 15.92 0.25 10.97
C LEU A 277 15.80 0.64 12.44
N ARG A 278 15.24 -0.25 13.27
CA ARG A 278 15.07 0.01 14.70
C ARG A 278 16.38 0.24 15.46
N PRO A 279 17.47 -0.51 15.20
CA PRO A 279 18.77 -0.25 15.84
C PRO A 279 19.44 1.06 15.41
N GLN A 280 19.03 1.69 14.31
CA GLN A 280 19.53 2.97 13.77
C GLN A 280 21.06 3.02 13.59
N ARG A 281 21.69 1.88 13.24
CA ARG A 281 23.15 1.77 13.10
C ARG A 281 23.67 2.26 11.75
N LEU A 282 22.81 2.37 10.75
CA LEU A 282 23.17 2.76 9.39
C LEU A 282 22.72 4.18 9.08
N THR A 283 23.54 4.90 8.32
CA THR A 283 23.18 6.23 7.83
C THR A 283 22.06 6.12 6.78
N PRO A 284 21.21 7.15 6.62
CA PRO A 284 20.16 7.14 5.60
C PRO A 284 20.69 6.91 4.18
N VAL A 285 21.89 7.39 3.86
CA VAL A 285 22.52 7.20 2.54
C VAL A 285 22.96 5.75 2.36
N ALA A 286 23.57 5.13 3.39
CA ALA A 286 23.94 3.72 3.34
C ALA A 286 22.70 2.83 3.18
N LEU A 287 21.59 3.16 3.85
CA LEU A 287 20.31 2.46 3.68
C LEU A 287 19.78 2.58 2.24
N LEU A 288 19.89 3.76 1.61
CA LEU A 288 19.48 3.95 0.22
C LEU A 288 20.30 3.11 -0.76
N LEU A 289 21.62 3.11 -0.61
CA LEU A 289 22.53 2.34 -1.47
C LEU A 289 22.29 0.83 -1.31
N SER A 290 22.22 0.35 -0.06
CA SER A 290 21.93 -1.06 0.21
C SER A 290 20.55 -1.48 -0.30
N ALA A 291 19.55 -0.61 -0.17
CA ALA A 291 18.21 -0.85 -0.72
C ALA A 291 18.23 -1.04 -2.24
N GLY A 292 18.94 -0.16 -2.97
CA GLY A 292 19.06 -0.26 -4.42
C GLY A 292 19.70 -1.57 -4.87
N VAL A 293 20.82 -1.95 -4.24
CA VAL A 293 21.54 -3.22 -4.55
C VAL A 293 20.66 -4.43 -4.24
N LEU A 294 20.02 -4.46 -3.06
CA LEU A 294 19.15 -5.57 -2.65
C LEU A 294 17.93 -5.71 -3.55
N MET A 295 17.27 -4.61 -3.89
CA MET A 295 16.10 -4.64 -4.77
C MET A 295 16.48 -5.14 -6.17
N SER A 296 17.57 -4.63 -6.74
CA SER A 296 18.05 -5.06 -8.06
C SER A 296 18.51 -6.53 -8.03
N GLY A 297 19.23 -6.95 -6.99
CA GLY A 297 19.66 -8.33 -6.81
C GLY A 297 18.49 -9.30 -6.66
N GLY A 298 17.48 -8.94 -5.86
CA GLY A 298 16.26 -9.75 -5.69
C GLY A 298 15.51 -9.94 -7.00
N LEU A 299 15.34 -8.88 -7.80
CA LEU A 299 14.70 -8.99 -9.11
C LEU A 299 15.56 -9.76 -10.12
N ALA A 300 16.88 -9.60 -10.10
CA ALA A 300 17.78 -10.36 -10.97
C ALA A 300 17.70 -11.88 -10.70
N ILE A 301 17.57 -12.30 -9.44
CA ILE A 301 17.34 -13.70 -9.06
C ILE A 301 16.04 -14.23 -9.70
N MET A 302 14.98 -13.41 -9.73
CA MET A 302 13.68 -13.80 -10.31
C MET A 302 13.71 -13.96 -11.83
N LEU A 303 14.71 -13.42 -12.55
CA LEU A 303 14.84 -13.59 -14.00
C LEU A 303 15.15 -15.02 -14.41
N SER A 304 15.58 -15.89 -13.50
CA SER A 304 15.81 -17.31 -13.78
C SER A 304 14.53 -18.09 -14.11
N GLU A 305 13.36 -17.50 -13.85
CA GLU A 305 12.02 -18.08 -14.06
C GLU A 305 11.75 -19.38 -13.26
N GLN A 306 12.62 -19.74 -12.31
CA GLN A 306 12.44 -20.90 -11.46
C GLN A 306 11.65 -20.53 -10.21
N LEU A 307 10.57 -21.26 -9.92
CA LEU A 307 9.66 -20.98 -8.80
C LEU A 307 10.39 -20.80 -7.46
N TRP A 308 11.32 -21.70 -7.15
CA TRP A 308 12.04 -21.65 -5.87
C TRP A 308 12.93 -20.41 -5.71
N LEU A 309 13.35 -19.78 -6.83
CA LEU A 309 14.13 -18.52 -6.82
C LEU A 309 13.24 -17.28 -6.69
N PHE A 310 11.94 -17.39 -6.99
CA PHE A 310 11.01 -16.28 -6.71
C PHE A 310 10.89 -15.98 -5.23
N TYR A 311 11.00 -17.00 -4.36
CA TYR A 311 10.91 -16.81 -2.91
C TYR A 311 12.05 -15.94 -2.37
N PRO A 312 13.34 -16.31 -2.50
CA PRO A 312 14.43 -15.44 -2.07
C PRO A 312 14.46 -14.13 -2.84
N GLY A 313 14.11 -14.10 -4.13
CA GLY A 313 14.04 -12.88 -4.92
C GLY A 313 13.05 -11.88 -4.35
N CYS A 314 11.82 -12.30 -4.06
CA CYS A 314 10.78 -11.47 -3.43
C CYS A 314 11.19 -11.02 -2.01
N ALA A 315 11.80 -11.92 -1.22
CA ALA A 315 12.25 -11.60 0.13
C ALA A 315 13.34 -10.51 0.12
N VAL A 316 14.38 -10.69 -0.71
CA VAL A 316 15.51 -9.75 -0.83
C VAL A 316 15.04 -8.39 -1.36
N LEU A 317 14.18 -8.38 -2.41
CA LEU A 317 13.59 -7.15 -2.92
C LEU A 317 12.80 -6.41 -1.84
N SER A 318 11.91 -7.11 -1.15
CA SER A 318 11.02 -6.50 -0.15
C SER A 318 11.77 -6.03 1.10
N PHE A 319 12.82 -6.74 1.48
CA PHE A 319 13.75 -6.30 2.51
C PHE A 319 14.42 -4.97 2.10
N GLY A 320 14.96 -4.89 0.89
CA GLY A 320 15.56 -3.66 0.35
C GLY A 320 14.54 -2.50 0.27
N ALA A 321 13.34 -2.76 -0.25
CA ALA A 321 12.27 -1.77 -0.35
C ALA A 321 11.87 -1.19 1.02
N ALA A 322 11.85 -2.02 2.07
CA ALA A 322 11.56 -1.56 3.42
C ALA A 322 12.63 -0.63 4.00
N LEU A 323 13.90 -0.79 3.60
CA LEU A 323 15.01 0.09 3.98
C LEU A 323 14.93 1.45 3.27
N ALA A 324 14.48 1.47 2.01
CA ALA A 324 14.48 2.65 1.16
C ALA A 324 13.54 3.74 1.69
N THR A 325 12.30 3.38 2.05
CA THR A 325 11.25 4.34 2.39
C THR A 325 11.63 5.29 3.53
N PRO A 326 12.06 4.83 4.72
CA PRO A 326 12.45 5.75 5.78
C PRO A 326 13.73 6.52 5.43
N ALA A 327 14.63 5.93 4.63
CA ALA A 327 15.88 6.57 4.25
C ALA A 327 15.66 7.85 3.43
N TYR A 328 14.94 7.77 2.28
CA TYR A 328 14.67 8.99 1.50
C TYR A 328 13.69 9.93 2.19
N GLN A 329 12.80 9.43 3.06
CA GLN A 329 11.91 10.26 3.85
C GLN A 329 12.67 11.14 4.85
N LEU A 330 13.63 10.58 5.58
CA LEU A 330 14.50 11.34 6.46
C LEU A 330 15.32 12.38 5.69
N LEU A 331 15.95 11.97 4.57
CA LEU A 331 16.76 12.85 3.75
C LEU A 331 15.95 14.01 3.13
N LEU A 332 14.68 13.75 2.78
CA LEU A 332 13.78 14.80 2.28
C LEU A 332 13.34 15.75 3.39
N ASN A 333 13.03 15.22 4.58
CA ASN A 333 12.61 16.03 5.73
C ASN A 333 13.73 16.94 6.22
N ASP A 334 15.00 16.55 6.10
CA ASP A 334 16.16 17.43 6.36
C ASP A 334 16.19 18.67 5.43
N LYS A 335 15.53 18.61 4.26
CA LYS A 335 15.51 19.69 3.26
C LYS A 335 14.23 20.52 3.30
N LEU A 336 13.15 19.98 3.85
CA LEU A 336 11.82 20.61 3.90
C LEU A 336 11.41 20.83 5.35
N ALA A 337 11.02 22.06 5.68
CA ALA A 337 10.50 22.38 6.99
C ALA A 337 9.08 21.75 7.20
N ASP A 338 8.75 21.43 8.45
CA ASP A 338 7.39 21.17 8.97
C ASP A 338 6.55 20.08 8.28
N GLY A 339 7.14 18.92 7.98
CA GLY A 339 6.36 17.75 7.54
C GLY A 339 5.72 17.86 6.14
N ALA A 340 6.07 18.88 5.36
CA ALA A 340 5.62 19.03 3.97
C ALA A 340 6.11 17.88 3.08
N GLY A 341 7.22 17.22 3.45
CA GLY A 341 7.80 16.08 2.73
C GLY A 341 6.86 14.90 2.59
N ALA A 342 6.03 14.62 3.59
CA ALA A 342 5.12 13.48 3.56
C ALA A 342 4.07 13.56 2.44
N GLY A 343 3.53 14.76 2.16
CA GLY A 343 2.59 14.97 1.06
C GLY A 343 3.24 14.76 -0.31
N TRP A 344 4.44 15.29 -0.51
CA TRP A 344 5.20 15.10 -1.74
C TRP A 344 5.59 13.65 -1.97
N LEU A 345 5.96 12.91 -0.91
CA LEU A 345 6.26 11.48 -1.00
C LEU A 345 5.02 10.65 -1.34
N ALA A 346 3.87 10.94 -0.73
CA ALA A 346 2.62 10.28 -1.06
C ALA A 346 2.24 10.48 -2.54
N THR A 347 2.40 11.71 -3.05
CA THR A 347 2.23 12.03 -4.47
C THR A 347 3.19 11.24 -5.34
N SER A 348 4.48 11.19 -4.97
CA SER A 348 5.50 10.45 -5.72
C SER A 348 5.21 8.95 -5.76
N HIS A 349 4.82 8.34 -4.65
CA HIS A 349 4.41 6.93 -4.64
C HIS A 349 3.21 6.69 -5.55
N THR A 350 2.22 7.57 -5.52
CA THR A 350 1.03 7.45 -6.40
C THR A 350 1.42 7.57 -7.87
N LEU A 351 2.33 8.49 -8.22
CA LEU A 351 2.87 8.59 -9.58
C LEU A 351 3.63 7.32 -9.99
N GLY A 352 4.38 6.69 -9.08
CA GLY A 352 5.05 5.41 -9.33
C GLY A 352 4.05 4.28 -9.62
N TYR A 353 2.97 4.17 -8.85
CA TYR A 353 1.88 3.23 -9.15
C TYR A 353 1.22 3.53 -10.49
N GLY A 354 1.02 4.81 -10.82
CA GLY A 354 0.50 5.27 -12.11
C GLY A 354 1.41 4.86 -13.28
N LEU A 355 2.71 5.05 -13.13
CA LEU A 355 3.70 4.64 -14.13
C LEU A 355 3.64 3.14 -14.39
N CYS A 356 3.52 2.31 -13.35
CA CYS A 356 3.34 0.87 -13.48
C CYS A 356 2.12 0.55 -14.36
N ALA A 357 0.97 1.13 -14.05
CA ALA A 357 -0.27 0.85 -14.77
C ALA A 357 -0.22 1.29 -16.24
N LEU A 358 0.50 2.38 -16.55
CA LEU A 358 0.73 2.81 -17.93
C LEU A 358 1.66 1.86 -18.70
N LEU A 359 2.62 1.25 -18.03
CA LEU A 359 3.58 0.34 -18.64
C LEU A 359 3.01 -1.08 -18.82
N VAL A 360 2.08 -1.53 -17.95
CA VAL A 360 1.48 -2.87 -18.06
C VAL A 360 0.93 -3.18 -19.46
N PRO A 361 0.12 -2.32 -20.12
CA PRO A 361 -0.38 -2.61 -21.47
C PRO A 361 0.73 -2.72 -22.51
N LEU A 362 1.80 -1.91 -22.39
CA LEU A 362 2.93 -1.93 -23.31
C LEU A 362 3.75 -3.22 -23.16
N VAL A 363 4.05 -3.56 -21.91
CA VAL A 363 4.85 -4.73 -21.56
C VAL A 363 4.08 -6.02 -21.82
N SER A 364 2.77 -6.06 -21.58
CA SER A 364 1.93 -7.23 -21.87
C SER A 364 1.89 -7.59 -23.37
N LYS A 365 2.04 -6.62 -24.26
CA LYS A 365 2.11 -6.85 -25.71
C LYS A 365 3.35 -7.61 -26.17
N THR A 366 4.39 -7.65 -25.37
CA THR A 366 5.63 -8.38 -25.69
C THR A 366 5.45 -9.89 -25.66
N GLY A 367 4.41 -10.40 -25.01
CA GLY A 367 4.18 -11.84 -24.79
C GLY A 367 5.18 -12.50 -23.85
N VAL A 368 6.09 -11.74 -23.24
CA VAL A 368 7.11 -12.25 -22.31
C VAL A 368 6.54 -12.26 -20.90
N ALA A 369 6.42 -13.44 -20.30
CA ALA A 369 5.79 -13.63 -18.98
C ALA A 369 6.47 -12.83 -17.86
N ILE A 370 7.81 -12.68 -17.92
CA ILE A 370 8.61 -11.94 -16.92
C ILE A 370 8.86 -10.47 -17.28
N ALA A 371 8.23 -9.96 -18.35
CA ALA A 371 8.53 -8.61 -18.84
C ALA A 371 8.26 -7.49 -17.79
N LEU A 372 7.25 -7.66 -16.92
CA LEU A 372 7.01 -6.76 -15.79
C LEU A 372 8.10 -6.83 -14.74
N ILE A 373 8.68 -8.01 -14.48
CA ILE A 373 9.80 -8.19 -13.57
C ILE A 373 11.05 -7.52 -14.13
N MET A 374 11.29 -7.64 -15.46
CA MET A 374 12.37 -6.93 -16.15
C MET A 374 12.21 -5.41 -16.05
N ALA A 375 10.99 -4.89 -16.24
CA ALA A 375 10.70 -3.47 -16.09
C ALA A 375 10.91 -3.00 -14.63
N ALA A 376 10.54 -3.83 -13.65
CA ALA A 376 10.82 -3.57 -12.23
C ALA A 376 12.33 -3.51 -11.95
N LEU A 377 13.11 -4.44 -12.54
CA LEU A 377 14.57 -4.44 -12.43
C LEU A 377 15.18 -3.17 -13.01
N PHE A 378 14.72 -2.73 -14.18
CA PHE A 378 15.16 -1.46 -14.75
C PHE A 378 14.87 -0.28 -13.82
N ALA A 379 13.69 -0.22 -13.21
CA ALA A 379 13.34 0.81 -12.25
C ALA A 379 14.25 0.79 -11.00
N THR A 380 14.62 -0.40 -10.49
CA THR A 380 15.52 -0.50 -9.33
C THR A 380 16.98 -0.18 -9.67
N ILE A 381 17.43 -0.45 -10.89
CA ILE A 381 18.73 0.01 -11.38
C ILE A 381 18.76 1.54 -11.44
N LEU A 382 17.73 2.18 -11.97
CA LEU A 382 17.62 3.64 -11.96
C LEU A 382 17.58 4.19 -10.53
N PHE A 383 16.84 3.52 -9.62
CA PHE A 383 16.85 3.88 -8.20
C PHE A 383 18.27 3.84 -7.61
N THR A 384 19.03 2.80 -7.94
CA THR A 384 20.43 2.64 -7.48
C THR A 384 21.31 3.77 -8.01
N ILE A 385 21.18 4.11 -9.29
CA ILE A 385 21.92 5.22 -9.92
C ILE A 385 21.60 6.56 -9.22
N VAL A 386 20.32 6.84 -8.96
CA VAL A 386 19.89 8.03 -8.23
C VAL A 386 20.45 8.04 -6.80
N SER A 387 20.48 6.87 -6.13
CA SER A 387 21.03 6.72 -4.79
C SER A 387 22.55 7.00 -4.75
N VAL A 388 23.29 6.53 -5.75
CA VAL A 388 24.72 6.84 -5.92
C VAL A 388 24.93 8.33 -6.18
N PHE A 389 24.09 8.94 -7.00
CA PHE A 389 24.12 10.39 -7.23
C PHE A 389 23.91 11.18 -5.93
N ILE A 390 22.93 10.78 -5.11
CA ILE A 390 22.67 11.40 -3.79
C ILE A 390 23.89 11.26 -2.87
N TRP A 391 24.52 10.09 -2.85
CA TRP A 391 25.71 9.83 -2.06
C TRP A 391 26.89 10.74 -2.49
N HIS A 392 27.17 10.79 -3.80
CA HIS A 392 28.27 11.59 -4.34
C HIS A 392 28.06 13.10 -4.09
N TYR A 393 26.85 13.60 -4.33
CA TYR A 393 26.51 15.00 -4.12
C TYR A 393 26.61 15.45 -2.65
N ARG A 394 26.36 14.54 -1.70
CA ARG A 394 26.54 14.79 -0.26
C ARG A 394 27.98 14.66 0.22
N ALA A 395 28.80 13.91 -0.46
CA ALA A 395 30.23 13.77 -0.14
C ALA A 395 31.06 15.00 -0.55
N ILE A 396 30.54 15.81 -1.50
CA ILE A 396 31.21 17.02 -2.01
C ILE A 396 30.82 18.28 -1.19
N LYS A 397 29.71 18.24 -0.47
CA LYS A 397 29.27 19.33 0.42
C LYS A 397 29.65 19.08 1.87
#